data_b2315ca90b0526699a3094b511bc1103
#
_entry.id   b2315ca90b0526699a3094b511bc1103
#
_cell.length_a   1.000
_cell.length_b   1.000
_cell.length_c   1.000
_cell.angle_alpha   90.00
_cell.angle_beta   90.00
_cell.angle_gamma   90.00
#
_symmetry.space_group_name_H-M   'P 1'
#
loop_
_entity.id
_entity.type
_entity.pdbx_description
1 polymer ?
#
loop_
_entity_poly.entity_id
_entity_poly.type
_entity_poly.pdbx_seq_one_letter_code
_entity_poly.pdbx_strand_id
1 'polypeptide(L)'
;QTASALRELYVDRRPEAARQLVVCSDLKRAAATAHAFADPLGLDVHPDVRVRERSFGDWEGIAVEELAKRFPEDYLSWAQFRGGELKYGAEPKQNVGRRGVEALNDWASKAGSDTDLYVFSHGAWISQTLQTLLGLSEVHGDFADILSMRNAHWVRLAPLELQGTLRWRLVDYNHGPAIADTEQWEHPQL
;
A
#
# COMPACT_ATOMS: atom_id res chain seq x y z
N GLN A 1 1.66 -16.31 -5.69
CA GLN A 1 0.22 -16.50 -5.38
C GLN A 1 -0.56 -15.20 -5.57
N THR A 2 -0.27 -14.10 -4.84
CA THR A 2 -0.98 -12.81 -5.00
C THR A 2 -0.92 -12.26 -6.42
N ALA A 3 0.26 -12.23 -7.04
CA ALA A 3 0.43 -11.79 -8.42
C ALA A 3 -0.42 -12.63 -9.41
N SER A 4 -0.50 -13.95 -9.20
CA SER A 4 -1.34 -14.83 -10.01
C SER A 4 -2.82 -14.56 -9.79
N ALA A 5 -3.25 -14.37 -8.54
CA ALA A 5 -4.65 -14.06 -8.22
C ALA A 5 -5.08 -12.70 -8.81
N LEU A 6 -4.22 -11.69 -8.76
CA LEU A 6 -4.50 -10.39 -9.39
C LEU A 6 -4.67 -10.51 -10.91
N ARG A 7 -3.79 -11.27 -11.59
CA ARG A 7 -3.95 -11.53 -13.02
C ARG A 7 -5.26 -12.25 -13.33
N GLU A 8 -5.53 -13.35 -12.65
CA GLU A 8 -6.74 -14.12 -12.87
C GLU A 8 -8.00 -13.29 -12.66
N LEU A 9 -8.07 -12.49 -11.59
CA LEU A 9 -9.28 -11.74 -11.24
C LEU A 9 -9.50 -10.50 -12.12
N TYR A 10 -8.42 -9.80 -12.48
CA TYR A 10 -8.55 -8.46 -13.05
C TYR A 10 -7.99 -8.32 -14.47
N VAL A 11 -7.24 -9.30 -14.97
CA VAL A 11 -6.71 -9.30 -16.32
C VAL A 11 -7.37 -10.39 -17.15
N ASP A 12 -7.20 -11.66 -16.76
CA ASP A 12 -7.61 -12.82 -17.58
C ASP A 12 -9.13 -12.93 -17.75
N ARG A 13 -9.90 -12.48 -16.74
CA ARG A 13 -11.37 -12.51 -16.78
C ARG A 13 -11.99 -11.30 -17.49
N ARG A 14 -11.19 -10.38 -18.02
CA ARG A 14 -11.66 -9.20 -18.75
C ARG A 14 -11.12 -9.21 -20.18
N PRO A 15 -11.73 -9.94 -21.12
CA PRO A 15 -11.21 -10.12 -22.49
C PRO A 15 -11.17 -8.84 -23.32
N GLU A 16 -11.89 -7.80 -22.95
CA GLU A 16 -11.80 -6.44 -23.52
C GLU A 16 -10.96 -5.52 -22.62
N ALA A 17 -9.85 -6.08 -22.16
CA ALA A 17 -9.09 -5.51 -21.09
C ALA A 17 -8.64 -4.09 -21.36
N ALA A 18 -8.93 -3.22 -20.42
CA ALA A 18 -8.20 -1.99 -20.20
C ALA A 18 -6.70 -2.28 -20.26
N ARG A 19 -5.91 -1.35 -20.78
CA ARG A 19 -4.45 -1.44 -20.69
C ARG A 19 -4.05 -1.52 -19.23
N GLN A 20 -2.91 -2.09 -18.93
CA GLN A 20 -2.36 -2.17 -17.58
C GLN A 20 -1.13 -1.26 -17.48
N LEU A 21 -1.06 -0.49 -16.40
CA LEU A 21 0.10 0.30 -16.03
C LEU A 21 0.57 -0.15 -14.65
N VAL A 22 1.84 -0.54 -14.54
CA VAL A 22 2.40 -1.12 -13.32
C VAL A 22 3.41 -0.18 -12.69
N VAL A 23 3.15 0.22 -11.46
CA VAL A 23 4.02 1.08 -10.64
C VAL A 23 4.45 0.31 -9.40
N CYS A 24 5.67 0.47 -8.95
CA CYS A 24 6.12 -0.16 -7.71
C CYS A 24 7.03 0.72 -6.86
N SER A 25 7.07 0.41 -5.58
CA SER A 25 8.19 0.83 -4.74
C SER A 25 9.49 0.22 -5.28
N ASP A 26 10.56 0.99 -5.27
CA ASP A 26 11.90 0.52 -5.64
C ASP A 26 12.56 -0.39 -4.58
N LEU A 27 11.88 -0.63 -3.45
CA LEU A 27 12.33 -1.62 -2.46
C LEU A 27 12.15 -3.04 -3.01
N LYS A 28 13.19 -3.85 -2.93
CA LYS A 28 13.31 -5.18 -3.57
C LYS A 28 12.09 -6.07 -3.36
N ARG A 29 11.50 -6.10 -2.16
CA ARG A 29 10.33 -6.94 -1.84
C ARG A 29 9.07 -6.55 -2.63
N ALA A 30 8.82 -5.26 -2.82
CA ALA A 30 7.68 -4.78 -3.62
C ALA A 30 7.96 -4.94 -5.12
N ALA A 31 9.17 -4.60 -5.57
CA ALA A 31 9.59 -4.77 -6.96
C ALA A 31 9.49 -6.24 -7.39
N ALA A 32 9.93 -7.19 -6.56
CA ALA A 32 9.80 -8.62 -6.86
C ALA A 32 8.34 -9.05 -7.06
N THR A 33 7.39 -8.52 -6.25
CA THR A 33 5.97 -8.82 -6.43
C THR A 33 5.41 -8.17 -7.70
N ALA A 34 5.83 -6.94 -8.02
CA ALA A 34 5.45 -6.25 -9.24
C ALA A 34 5.91 -7.01 -10.49
N HIS A 35 7.17 -7.45 -10.54
CA HIS A 35 7.70 -8.25 -11.62
C HIS A 35 7.00 -9.62 -11.75
N ALA A 36 6.69 -10.28 -10.63
CA ALA A 36 5.90 -11.52 -10.67
C ALA A 36 4.50 -11.33 -11.28
N PHE A 37 3.94 -10.12 -11.21
CA PHE A 37 2.69 -9.77 -11.89
C PHE A 37 2.93 -9.36 -13.36
N ALA A 38 3.88 -8.48 -13.62
CA ALA A 38 4.06 -7.77 -14.89
C ALA A 38 4.79 -8.62 -15.96
N ASP A 39 5.86 -9.34 -15.58
CA ASP A 39 6.72 -10.04 -16.55
C ASP A 39 5.96 -11.08 -17.40
N PRO A 40 5.04 -11.90 -16.84
CA PRO A 40 4.24 -12.82 -17.64
C PRO A 40 3.26 -12.13 -18.62
N LEU A 41 2.98 -10.85 -18.41
CA LEU A 41 2.12 -10.04 -19.27
C LEU A 41 2.93 -9.18 -20.28
N GLY A 42 4.25 -9.22 -20.20
CA GLY A 42 5.13 -8.39 -21.02
C GLY A 42 5.02 -6.88 -20.72
N LEU A 43 4.69 -6.51 -19.48
CA LEU A 43 4.49 -5.14 -19.05
C LEU A 43 5.75 -4.55 -18.41
N ASP A 44 6.00 -3.28 -18.67
CA ASP A 44 7.04 -2.52 -17.98
C ASP A 44 6.64 -2.22 -16.54
N VAL A 45 7.60 -2.27 -15.62
CA VAL A 45 7.43 -1.91 -14.21
C VAL A 45 8.09 -0.56 -13.96
N HIS A 46 7.32 0.43 -13.48
CA HIS A 46 7.77 1.79 -13.25
C HIS A 46 8.07 2.00 -11.75
N PRO A 47 9.34 2.13 -11.33
CA PRO A 47 9.66 2.43 -9.93
C PRO A 47 9.34 3.88 -9.58
N ASP A 48 8.73 4.09 -8.40
CA ASP A 48 8.46 5.42 -7.85
C ASP A 48 8.79 5.45 -6.35
N VAL A 49 9.72 6.30 -5.96
CA VAL A 49 10.14 6.46 -4.54
C VAL A 49 9.02 6.95 -3.63
N ARG A 50 8.00 7.62 -4.19
CA ARG A 50 6.84 8.11 -3.43
C ARG A 50 5.93 6.99 -2.94
N VAL A 51 6.07 5.78 -3.49
CA VAL A 51 5.31 4.61 -3.04
C VAL A 51 6.13 3.66 -2.15
N ARG A 52 7.28 4.12 -1.62
CA ARG A 52 8.05 3.41 -0.59
C ARG A 52 7.26 3.28 0.71
N GLU A 53 7.65 2.27 1.50
CA GLU A 53 7.18 2.13 2.88
C GLU A 53 7.48 3.38 3.71
N ARG A 54 6.74 3.56 4.79
CA ARG A 54 7.05 4.55 5.83
C ARG A 54 8.44 4.27 6.39
N SER A 55 9.28 5.29 6.46
CA SER A 55 10.55 5.17 7.16
C SER A 55 10.32 5.20 8.67
N PHE A 56 11.03 4.32 9.40
CA PHE A 56 11.04 4.28 10.85
C PHE A 56 12.35 4.85 11.44
N GLY A 57 13.18 5.51 10.61
CA GLY A 57 14.43 6.14 11.06
C GLY A 57 15.36 5.15 11.76
N ASP A 58 15.82 5.50 12.96
CA ASP A 58 16.75 4.67 13.75
C ASP A 58 16.14 3.33 14.22
N TRP A 59 14.85 3.15 14.07
CA TRP A 59 14.17 1.88 14.40
C TRP A 59 14.17 0.89 13.24
N GLU A 60 14.59 1.27 12.06
CA GLU A 60 14.63 0.37 10.91
C GLU A 60 15.55 -0.83 11.16
N GLY A 61 15.05 -2.03 10.83
CA GLY A 61 15.80 -3.27 11.00
C GLY A 61 15.86 -3.81 12.44
N ILE A 62 15.26 -3.13 13.41
CA ILE A 62 15.16 -3.62 14.79
C ILE A 62 13.87 -4.46 14.92
N ALA A 63 13.98 -5.65 15.47
CA ALA A 63 12.81 -6.49 15.73
C ALA A 63 11.86 -5.82 16.75
N VAL A 64 10.55 -6.02 16.59
CA VAL A 64 9.51 -5.40 17.44
C VAL A 64 9.72 -5.74 18.92
N GLU A 65 10.09 -6.99 19.20
CA GLU A 65 10.36 -7.47 20.57
C GLU A 65 11.57 -6.77 21.20
N GLU A 66 12.55 -6.40 20.37
CA GLU A 66 13.74 -5.68 20.80
C GLU A 66 13.44 -4.19 21.01
N LEU A 67 12.58 -3.59 20.18
CA LEU A 67 12.08 -2.21 20.40
C LEU A 67 11.36 -2.09 21.73
N ALA A 68 10.48 -3.03 22.05
CA ALA A 68 9.75 -3.04 23.32
C ALA A 68 10.68 -3.15 24.55
N LYS A 69 11.82 -3.84 24.43
CA LYS A 69 12.82 -3.94 25.50
C LYS A 69 13.69 -2.71 25.63
N ARG A 70 14.17 -2.16 24.51
CA ARG A 70 15.11 -1.04 24.48
C ARG A 70 14.45 0.31 24.71
N PHE A 71 13.20 0.45 24.24
CA PHE A 71 12.46 1.71 24.25
C PHE A 71 11.01 1.51 24.74
N PRO A 72 10.79 0.96 25.95
CA PRO A 72 9.47 0.49 26.36
C PRO A 72 8.39 1.57 26.34
N GLU A 73 8.68 2.78 26.79
CA GLU A 73 7.72 3.89 26.82
C GLU A 73 7.40 4.39 25.41
N ASP A 74 8.42 4.52 24.57
CA ASP A 74 8.26 5.01 23.19
C ASP A 74 7.60 3.98 22.31
N TYR A 75 7.94 2.71 22.49
CA TYR A 75 7.26 1.60 21.85
C TYR A 75 5.77 1.58 22.20
N LEU A 76 5.43 1.73 23.49
CA LEU A 76 4.03 1.79 23.93
C LEU A 76 3.31 3.01 23.32
N SER A 77 3.98 4.16 23.30
CA SER A 77 3.45 5.39 22.67
C SER A 77 3.19 5.19 21.18
N TRP A 78 4.12 4.55 20.46
CA TRP A 78 3.93 4.19 19.04
C TRP A 78 2.78 3.20 18.85
N ALA A 79 2.72 2.13 19.64
CA ALA A 79 1.66 1.12 19.58
C ALA A 79 0.26 1.70 19.87
N GLN A 80 0.20 2.80 20.62
CA GLN A 80 -1.02 3.56 20.91
C GLN A 80 -1.25 4.75 19.95
N PHE A 81 -0.56 4.79 18.82
CA PHE A 81 -0.65 5.86 17.79
C PHE A 81 -0.30 7.27 18.29
N ARG A 82 0.51 7.38 19.36
CA ARG A 82 0.91 8.64 19.98
C ARG A 82 2.24 9.19 19.50
N GLY A 83 2.89 8.54 18.52
CA GLY A 83 4.07 9.05 17.84
C GLY A 83 5.41 8.87 18.59
N GLY A 84 5.53 7.88 19.48
CA GLY A 84 6.78 7.61 20.19
C GLY A 84 7.99 7.34 19.30
N GLU A 85 7.77 6.88 18.07
CA GLU A 85 8.79 6.63 17.05
C GLU A 85 9.34 7.90 16.38
N LEU A 86 8.61 9.01 16.45
CA LEU A 86 8.96 10.24 15.71
C LEU A 86 10.28 10.85 16.15
N LYS A 87 10.63 10.75 17.42
CA LYS A 87 11.93 11.25 17.94
C LYS A 87 13.14 10.47 17.45
N TYR A 88 12.92 9.30 16.86
CA TYR A 88 13.95 8.46 16.22
C TYR A 88 14.04 8.67 14.70
N GLY A 89 13.46 9.75 14.20
CA GLY A 89 13.51 10.11 12.79
C GLY A 89 12.49 9.35 11.91
N ALA A 90 11.49 8.72 12.50
CA ALA A 90 10.43 8.09 11.72
C ALA A 90 9.65 9.15 10.91
N GLU A 91 9.27 8.79 9.69
CA GLU A 91 8.48 9.66 8.81
C GLU A 91 7.09 9.89 9.43
N PRO A 92 6.63 11.15 9.55
CA PRO A 92 5.27 11.44 9.98
C PRO A 92 4.23 10.80 9.06
N LYS A 93 3.19 10.20 9.64
CA LYS A 93 2.13 9.50 8.88
C LYS A 93 1.47 10.42 7.83
N GLN A 94 1.28 11.70 8.16
CA GLN A 94 0.75 12.72 7.25
C GLN A 94 1.61 12.90 5.99
N ASN A 95 2.94 12.79 6.11
CA ASN A 95 3.85 12.89 4.97
C ASN A 95 3.72 11.66 4.06
N VAL A 96 3.61 10.46 4.64
CA VAL A 96 3.34 9.23 3.88
C VAL A 96 2.03 9.34 3.11
N GLY A 97 0.95 9.75 3.77
CA GLY A 97 -0.35 9.94 3.15
C GLY A 97 -0.31 10.94 2.00
N ARG A 98 0.32 12.11 2.21
CA ARG A 98 0.44 13.16 1.20
C ARG A 98 1.19 12.66 -0.04
N ARG A 99 2.42 12.11 0.12
CA ARG A 99 3.20 11.60 -1.02
C ARG A 99 2.49 10.45 -1.74
N GLY A 100 1.71 9.66 -0.99
CA GLY A 100 0.91 8.57 -1.55
C GLY A 100 -0.23 9.09 -2.43
N VAL A 101 -0.98 10.08 -1.96
CA VAL A 101 -2.06 10.72 -2.74
C VAL A 101 -1.50 11.42 -3.98
N GLU A 102 -0.38 12.14 -3.86
CA GLU A 102 0.31 12.77 -4.98
C GLU A 102 0.70 11.73 -6.03
N ALA A 103 1.33 10.62 -5.61
CA ALA A 103 1.73 9.54 -6.53
C ALA A 103 0.52 8.91 -7.24
N LEU A 104 -0.56 8.60 -6.49
CA LEU A 104 -1.76 7.99 -7.08
C LEU A 104 -2.42 8.92 -8.10
N ASN A 105 -2.57 10.20 -7.81
CA ASN A 105 -3.17 11.16 -8.72
C ASN A 105 -2.34 11.35 -10.00
N ASP A 106 -1.02 11.46 -9.87
CA ASP A 106 -0.11 11.59 -11.01
C ASP A 106 -0.16 10.37 -11.92
N TRP A 107 -0.11 9.16 -11.34
CA TRP A 107 -0.15 7.93 -12.11
C TRP A 107 -1.52 7.64 -12.70
N ALA A 108 -2.61 7.96 -12.00
CA ALA A 108 -3.96 7.86 -12.55
C ALA A 108 -4.16 8.82 -13.73
N SER A 109 -3.65 10.04 -13.64
CA SER A 109 -3.66 10.99 -14.76
C SER A 109 -2.89 10.48 -15.98
N LYS A 110 -1.74 9.83 -15.78
CA LYS A 110 -0.96 9.22 -16.86
C LYS A 110 -1.64 7.99 -17.45
N ALA A 111 -2.29 7.19 -16.62
CA ALA A 111 -3.00 5.99 -17.05
C ALA A 111 -4.20 6.34 -17.97
N GLY A 112 -4.96 7.37 -17.63
CA GLY A 112 -6.18 7.72 -18.33
C GLY A 112 -7.35 6.79 -17.97
N SER A 113 -8.46 6.91 -18.71
CA SER A 113 -9.73 6.24 -18.37
C SER A 113 -9.82 4.77 -18.81
N ASP A 114 -8.95 4.33 -19.70
CA ASP A 114 -8.97 3.00 -20.31
C ASP A 114 -7.83 2.09 -19.84
N THR A 115 -7.21 2.43 -18.71
CA THR A 115 -6.05 1.72 -18.17
C THR A 115 -6.26 1.40 -16.70
N ASP A 116 -6.10 0.14 -16.32
CA ASP A 116 -6.03 -0.28 -14.93
C ASP A 116 -4.63 0.01 -14.36
N LEU A 117 -4.57 0.77 -13.28
CA LEU A 117 -3.33 1.12 -12.59
C LEU A 117 -3.07 0.15 -11.43
N TYR A 118 -1.95 -0.56 -11.48
CA TYR A 118 -1.49 -1.47 -10.42
C TYR A 118 -0.32 -0.85 -9.67
N VAL A 119 -0.46 -0.63 -8.37
CA VAL A 119 0.58 -0.04 -7.51
C VAL A 119 1.04 -1.05 -6.48
N PHE A 120 2.28 -1.51 -6.58
CA PHE A 120 2.90 -2.44 -5.64
C PHE A 120 3.68 -1.67 -4.58
N SER A 121 3.17 -1.68 -3.35
CA SER A 121 3.69 -0.89 -2.25
C SER A 121 3.70 -1.70 -0.94
N HIS A 122 3.45 -1.06 0.20
CA HIS A 122 3.67 -1.60 1.54
C HIS A 122 2.50 -1.27 2.46
N GLY A 123 2.41 -1.98 3.57
CA GLY A 123 1.26 -1.91 4.47
C GLY A 123 1.01 -0.52 5.05
N ALA A 124 2.02 0.12 5.64
CA ALA A 124 1.84 1.44 6.22
C ALA A 124 1.59 2.50 5.14
N TRP A 125 2.30 2.44 4.00
CA TRP A 125 2.04 3.36 2.89
C TRP A 125 0.58 3.28 2.41
N ILE A 126 0.06 2.07 2.18
CA ILE A 126 -1.32 1.85 1.72
C ILE A 126 -2.30 2.44 2.74
N SER A 127 -2.15 2.09 4.02
CA SER A 127 -3.08 2.54 5.07
C SER A 127 -3.09 4.06 5.23
N GLN A 128 -1.92 4.71 5.27
CA GLN A 128 -1.81 6.17 5.41
C GLN A 128 -2.35 6.89 4.17
N THR A 129 -2.04 6.37 2.98
CA THR A 129 -2.53 6.94 1.72
C THR A 129 -4.05 6.88 1.65
N LEU A 130 -4.66 5.74 1.99
CA LEU A 130 -6.11 5.60 1.99
C LEU A 130 -6.78 6.53 2.99
N GLN A 131 -6.27 6.62 4.21
CA GLN A 131 -6.84 7.49 5.23
C GLN A 131 -6.80 8.97 4.82
N THR A 132 -5.71 9.39 4.18
CA THR A 132 -5.59 10.74 3.62
C THR A 132 -6.54 10.93 2.43
N LEU A 133 -6.59 9.97 1.52
CA LEU A 133 -7.39 10.01 0.30
C LEU A 133 -8.90 10.08 0.58
N LEU A 134 -9.35 9.39 1.64
CA LEU A 134 -10.75 9.31 2.05
C LEU A 134 -11.14 10.39 3.08
N GLY A 135 -10.20 11.27 3.48
CA GLY A 135 -10.44 12.32 4.47
C GLY A 135 -10.54 11.84 5.92
N LEU A 136 -10.22 10.57 6.20
CA LEU A 136 -10.30 10.01 7.55
C LEU A 136 -9.24 10.62 8.47
N SER A 137 -8.09 11.01 7.95
CA SER A 137 -7.05 11.72 8.70
C SER A 137 -7.47 13.09 9.25
N GLU A 138 -8.56 13.67 8.73
CA GLU A 138 -9.16 14.90 9.25
C GLU A 138 -10.06 14.61 10.46
N VAL A 139 -10.58 13.40 10.58
CA VAL A 139 -11.39 12.93 11.70
C VAL A 139 -10.50 12.46 12.85
N HIS A 140 -9.56 11.57 12.55
CA HIS A 140 -8.57 11.06 13.50
C HIS A 140 -7.16 11.20 12.93
N GLY A 141 -6.44 12.21 13.38
CA GLY A 141 -5.08 12.52 12.91
C GLY A 141 -4.01 11.50 13.31
N ASP A 142 -4.34 10.52 14.14
CA ASP A 142 -3.47 9.40 14.52
C ASP A 142 -3.41 8.29 13.46
N PHE A 143 -4.26 8.35 12.44
CA PHE A 143 -4.36 7.34 11.38
C PHE A 143 -4.71 5.94 11.89
N ALA A 144 -5.65 5.86 12.82
CA ALA A 144 -6.08 4.61 13.45
C ALA A 144 -7.41 4.05 12.90
N ASP A 145 -8.07 4.74 11.94
CA ASP A 145 -9.41 4.38 11.45
C ASP A 145 -9.45 3.16 10.54
N ILE A 146 -8.30 2.77 9.97
CA ILE A 146 -8.18 1.60 9.10
C ILE A 146 -7.14 0.65 9.68
N LEU A 147 -7.49 -0.62 9.83
CA LEU A 147 -6.54 -1.66 10.23
C LEU A 147 -5.39 -1.79 9.24
N SER A 148 -4.24 -2.24 9.71
CA SER A 148 -3.08 -2.48 8.86
C SER A 148 -3.39 -3.51 7.77
N MET A 149 -2.82 -3.29 6.58
CA MET A 149 -2.89 -4.25 5.49
C MET A 149 -2.20 -5.56 5.88
N ARG A 150 -2.84 -6.69 5.60
CA ARG A 150 -2.19 -7.99 5.66
C ARG A 150 -1.17 -8.12 4.52
N ASN A 151 -0.13 -8.92 4.74
CA ASN A 151 0.89 -9.16 3.72
C ASN A 151 0.27 -9.75 2.44
N ALA A 152 0.70 -9.20 1.30
CA ALA A 152 0.27 -9.64 -0.03
C ALA A 152 -1.25 -9.55 -0.28
N HIS A 153 -1.95 -8.71 0.46
CA HIS A 153 -3.31 -8.29 0.20
C HIS A 153 -3.34 -6.99 -0.61
N TRP A 154 -4.50 -6.65 -1.15
CA TRP A 154 -4.68 -5.46 -1.97
C TRP A 154 -5.92 -4.66 -1.60
N VAL A 155 -5.94 -3.45 -2.11
CA VAL A 155 -7.05 -2.51 -2.08
C VAL A 155 -7.48 -2.24 -3.51
N ARG A 156 -8.75 -2.08 -3.74
CA ARG A 156 -9.27 -1.59 -5.01
C ARG A 156 -9.94 -0.24 -4.83
N LEU A 157 -9.52 0.70 -5.66
CA LEU A 157 -10.06 2.05 -5.72
C LEU A 157 -10.69 2.29 -7.09
N ALA A 158 -11.78 3.04 -7.12
CA ALA A 158 -12.38 3.52 -8.35
C ALA A 158 -12.27 5.05 -8.43
N PRO A 159 -11.64 5.60 -9.47
CA PRO A 159 -11.61 7.04 -9.66
C PRO A 159 -13.00 7.55 -10.05
N LEU A 160 -13.30 8.76 -9.64
CA LEU A 160 -14.51 9.49 -9.99
C LEU A 160 -14.14 10.94 -10.25
N GLU A 161 -14.36 11.40 -11.46
CA GLU A 161 -14.19 12.82 -11.77
C GLU A 161 -15.49 13.58 -11.45
N LEU A 162 -15.41 14.53 -10.54
CA LEU A 162 -16.51 15.42 -10.17
C LEU A 162 -16.08 16.88 -10.34
N GLN A 163 -16.72 17.60 -11.26
CA GLN A 163 -16.46 19.02 -11.50
C GLN A 163 -14.97 19.33 -11.74
N GLY A 164 -14.29 18.50 -12.52
CA GLY A 164 -12.86 18.63 -12.82
C GLY A 164 -11.91 18.24 -11.67
N THR A 165 -12.44 17.65 -10.60
CA THR A 165 -11.65 17.16 -9.48
C THR A 165 -11.70 15.62 -9.43
N LEU A 166 -10.53 14.99 -9.42
CA LEU A 166 -10.41 13.56 -9.23
C LEU A 166 -10.71 13.20 -7.77
N ARG A 167 -11.69 12.35 -7.57
CA ARG A 167 -12.02 11.73 -6.28
C ARG A 167 -11.91 10.23 -6.36
N TRP A 168 -11.75 9.60 -5.21
CA TRP A 168 -11.57 8.18 -5.11
C TRP A 168 -12.65 7.54 -4.25
N ARG A 169 -13.09 6.35 -4.67
CA ARG A 169 -14.02 5.50 -3.91
C ARG A 169 -13.32 4.21 -3.55
N LEU A 170 -13.40 3.82 -2.29
CA LEU A 170 -12.95 2.51 -1.84
C LEU A 170 -13.95 1.46 -2.32
N VAL A 171 -13.47 0.46 -3.04
CA VAL A 171 -14.29 -0.66 -3.55
C VAL A 171 -14.06 -1.89 -2.69
N ASP A 172 -12.79 -2.29 -2.49
CA ASP A 172 -12.40 -3.42 -1.66
C ASP A 172 -11.21 -3.02 -0.78
N TYR A 173 -11.16 -3.57 0.42
CA TYR A 173 -10.05 -3.38 1.36
C TYR A 173 -9.58 -4.72 1.92
N ASN A 174 -8.25 -4.88 2.00
CA ASN A 174 -7.60 -6.05 2.57
C ASN A 174 -8.06 -7.37 1.92
N HIS A 175 -8.29 -7.32 0.62
CA HIS A 175 -8.65 -8.50 -0.18
C HIS A 175 -7.36 -9.27 -0.50
N GLY A 176 -7.41 -10.58 -0.40
CA GLY A 176 -6.29 -11.48 -0.65
C GLY A 176 -6.63 -12.61 -1.61
N PRO A 177 -5.65 -13.41 -2.03
CA PRO A 177 -5.92 -14.65 -2.76
C PRO A 177 -6.70 -15.63 -1.87
N ALA A 178 -7.44 -16.57 -2.45
CA ALA A 178 -8.29 -17.52 -1.70
C ALA A 178 -7.53 -18.28 -0.59
N ILE A 179 -6.24 -18.55 -0.78
CA ILE A 179 -5.40 -19.17 0.25
C ILE A 179 -5.16 -18.25 1.46
N ALA A 180 -5.37 -16.94 1.32
CA ALA A 180 -5.18 -15.99 2.42
C ALA A 180 -6.22 -16.14 3.56
N ASP A 181 -7.32 -16.85 3.31
CA ASP A 181 -8.31 -17.20 4.32
C ASP A 181 -7.93 -18.44 5.13
N THR A 182 -6.76 -19.02 4.87
CA THR A 182 -6.23 -20.20 5.57
C THR A 182 -5.12 -19.83 6.53
N GLU A 183 -4.95 -20.62 7.61
CA GLU A 183 -3.85 -20.45 8.57
C GLU A 183 -2.46 -20.57 7.92
N GLN A 184 -2.33 -21.27 6.79
CA GLN A 184 -1.08 -21.42 6.03
C GLN A 184 -0.56 -20.10 5.47
N TRP A 185 -1.41 -19.09 5.30
CA TRP A 185 -1.00 -17.79 4.79
C TRP A 185 -0.24 -16.96 5.84
N GLU A 186 -0.67 -17.00 7.08
CA GLU A 186 -0.07 -16.24 8.17
C GLU A 186 1.19 -16.93 8.74
N HIS A 187 1.22 -18.25 8.61
CA HIS A 187 2.33 -19.10 9.07
C HIS A 187 2.81 -20.02 7.94
N PRO A 188 3.45 -19.48 6.87
CA PRO A 188 3.95 -20.31 5.78
C PRO A 188 4.99 -21.29 6.32
N GLN A 189 4.75 -22.58 6.15
CA GLN A 189 5.78 -23.60 6.36
C GLN A 189 6.76 -23.48 5.18
N LEU A 190 7.96 -22.97 5.47
CA LEU A 190 9.08 -22.88 4.52
C LEU A 190 9.75 -24.25 4.37
#